data_12601b70daf19e910d7d0f041103fb64
#
_entry.id   12601b70daf19e910d7d0f041103fb64
#
_cell.length_a   1.000
_cell.length_b   1.000
_cell.length_c   1.000
_cell.angle_alpha   90.00
_cell.angle_beta   90.00
_cell.angle_gamma   90.00
#
_symmetry.space_group_name_H-M   'P 1'
#
loop_
_entity.id
_entity.type
_entity.pdbx_description
1 polymer ?
#
loop_
_entity_poly.entity_id
_entity_poly.type
_entity_poly.pdbx_seq_one_letter_code
_entity_poly.pdbx_strand_id
1 'polypeptide(L)'
;MKIAFLINQTHKEDVIYTTTWLAKHALKRGHTVLYIGLSDFIYVDDTHIDAHARTITPDVVFQDNEELLSKLKTQNKERVSMMDVDVLWLRFDPVMDMLNRPWAASMGLQFAQILKKLGRYVINDPDELIQASNKLYLENFPREIRPKSIVTRNYDDILEFLNKQNDKIILKPLKGSGGKNVFMISPNELHNLKQTVEVIARDGYVIAQEYLPEATKGDMRFFLLNGEPIIVDGKYAAVQRVQPQGEIRSNIHQGAKPQPAVITDEILSLVNKVSDKLRADGMYFVGLDIVGDKIMEINVFSPGALNMAGTLNGVNYIEYLINDLEQRVSSFYGADMIV
;
A
#
# COMPACT_ATOMS: atom_id res chain seq x y z
N MET A 1 22.25 -2.91 -8.95
CA MET A 1 20.95 -3.21 -9.60
C MET A 1 20.30 -1.94 -10.13
N LYS A 2 19.45 -2.06 -11.15
CA LYS A 2 18.52 -1.03 -11.60
C LYS A 2 17.13 -1.31 -11.01
N ILE A 3 16.69 -0.49 -10.07
CA ILE A 3 15.40 -0.63 -9.38
C ILE A 3 14.43 0.41 -9.95
N ALA A 4 13.37 -0.04 -10.61
CA ALA A 4 12.32 0.82 -11.10
C ALA A 4 11.13 0.85 -10.11
N PHE A 5 10.74 2.03 -9.66
CA PHE A 5 9.52 2.25 -8.91
C PHE A 5 8.42 2.73 -9.86
N LEU A 6 7.37 1.90 -10.01
CA LEU A 6 6.15 2.32 -10.71
C LEU A 6 5.26 3.10 -9.76
N ILE A 7 5.09 4.37 -10.03
CA ILE A 7 4.37 5.33 -9.17
C ILE A 7 3.23 6.00 -9.94
N ASN A 8 2.32 6.66 -9.25
CA ASN A 8 1.24 7.40 -9.90
C ASN A 8 1.79 8.48 -10.85
N GLN A 9 2.55 9.41 -10.31
CA GLN A 9 3.21 10.51 -11.05
C GLN A 9 4.35 11.07 -10.19
N THR A 10 5.52 11.31 -10.77
CA THR A 10 6.70 11.78 -10.01
C THR A 10 6.45 13.11 -9.26
N HIS A 11 5.69 14.04 -9.84
CA HIS A 11 5.41 15.32 -9.18
C HIS A 11 4.50 15.20 -7.94
N LYS A 12 3.77 14.08 -7.79
CA LYS A 12 2.94 13.77 -6.61
C LYS A 12 3.69 13.04 -5.51
N GLU A 13 4.93 12.61 -5.75
CA GLU A 13 5.75 11.99 -4.73
C GLU A 13 6.10 12.96 -3.62
N ASP A 14 6.19 12.45 -2.40
CA ASP A 14 6.44 13.22 -1.19
C ASP A 14 7.63 12.66 -0.40
N VAL A 15 8.31 13.52 0.35
CA VAL A 15 9.47 13.18 1.19
C VAL A 15 9.15 12.19 2.31
N ILE A 16 7.88 12.17 2.74
CA ILE A 16 7.39 11.25 3.78
C ILE A 16 7.03 9.85 3.24
N TYR A 17 6.92 9.70 1.91
CA TYR A 17 6.53 8.42 1.32
C TYR A 17 7.62 7.37 1.49
N THR A 18 7.22 6.15 1.83
CA THR A 18 8.15 5.02 1.93
C THR A 18 8.92 4.80 0.64
N THR A 19 8.33 5.08 -0.54
CA THR A 19 9.01 4.99 -1.84
C THR A 19 10.24 5.90 -1.92
N THR A 20 10.14 7.16 -1.44
CA THR A 20 11.29 8.09 -1.41
C THR A 20 12.40 7.57 -0.48
N TRP A 21 12.04 6.98 0.66
CA TRP A 21 13.01 6.38 1.58
C TRP A 21 13.67 5.12 0.99
N LEU A 22 12.91 4.27 0.29
CA LEU A 22 13.45 3.12 -0.43
C LEU A 22 14.45 3.57 -1.51
N ALA A 23 14.09 4.58 -2.31
CA ALA A 23 14.97 5.15 -3.33
C ALA A 23 16.28 5.66 -2.74
N LYS A 24 16.21 6.43 -1.64
CA LYS A 24 17.40 6.94 -0.92
C LYS A 24 18.32 5.82 -0.47
N HIS A 25 17.79 4.76 0.14
CA HIS A 25 18.61 3.65 0.64
C HIS A 25 19.17 2.81 -0.51
N ALA A 26 18.42 2.60 -1.57
CA ALA A 26 18.89 1.92 -2.77
C ALA A 26 20.10 2.65 -3.40
N LEU A 27 19.99 3.97 -3.57
CA LEU A 27 21.10 4.80 -4.07
C LEU A 27 22.36 4.73 -3.17
N LYS A 28 22.18 4.81 -1.84
CA LYS A 28 23.30 4.69 -0.88
C LYS A 28 24.01 3.33 -0.93
N ARG A 29 23.31 2.28 -1.38
CA ARG A 29 23.86 0.95 -1.59
C ARG A 29 24.44 0.72 -2.99
N GLY A 30 24.53 1.77 -3.81
CA GLY A 30 25.11 1.72 -5.14
C GLY A 30 24.15 1.25 -6.24
N HIS A 31 22.83 1.29 -6.00
CA HIS A 31 21.84 0.94 -7.01
C HIS A 31 21.40 2.14 -7.82
N THR A 32 21.07 1.93 -9.09
CA THR A 32 20.41 2.94 -9.93
C THR A 32 18.90 2.89 -9.67
N VAL A 33 18.29 4.04 -9.49
CA VAL A 33 16.85 4.18 -9.24
C VAL A 33 16.15 4.85 -10.41
N LEU A 34 15.05 4.26 -10.85
CA LEU A 34 14.19 4.79 -11.90
C LEU A 34 12.79 5.07 -11.33
N TYR A 35 12.26 6.27 -11.60
CA TYR A 35 10.85 6.59 -11.33
C TYR A 35 10.08 6.59 -12.64
N ILE A 36 9.07 5.72 -12.73
CA ILE A 36 8.21 5.51 -13.89
C ILE A 36 6.77 5.80 -13.45
N GLY A 37 6.10 6.73 -14.13
CA GLY A 37 4.67 6.99 -13.90
C GLY A 37 3.80 5.96 -14.64
N LEU A 38 2.56 5.80 -14.18
CA LEU A 38 1.58 4.88 -14.81
C LEU A 38 1.29 5.14 -16.30
N SER A 39 1.64 6.31 -16.81
CA SER A 39 1.47 6.72 -18.22
C SER A 39 2.74 6.67 -19.06
N ASP A 40 3.81 6.12 -18.52
CA ASP A 40 5.14 6.29 -19.11
C ASP A 40 5.62 5.06 -19.90
N PHE A 41 4.90 3.94 -19.87
CA PHE A 41 5.24 2.74 -20.62
C PHE A 41 5.03 2.88 -22.13
N ILE A 42 5.86 2.17 -22.89
CA ILE A 42 5.80 2.05 -24.34
C ILE A 42 5.83 0.56 -24.68
N TYR A 43 4.74 0.05 -25.27
CA TYR A 43 4.77 -1.26 -25.90
C TYR A 43 5.45 -1.15 -27.27
N VAL A 44 6.59 -1.79 -27.41
CA VAL A 44 7.35 -1.78 -28.68
C VAL A 44 6.93 -2.97 -29.52
N ASP A 45 7.04 -4.17 -28.96
CA ASP A 45 6.61 -5.43 -29.56
C ASP A 45 6.39 -6.51 -28.47
N ASP A 46 6.13 -7.74 -28.86
CA ASP A 46 5.84 -8.87 -27.96
C ASP A 46 7.06 -9.36 -27.15
N THR A 47 8.24 -8.82 -27.41
CA THR A 47 9.50 -9.14 -26.72
C THR A 47 10.11 -7.94 -25.97
N HIS A 48 9.59 -6.74 -26.21
CA HIS A 48 10.25 -5.52 -25.75
C HIS A 48 9.28 -4.43 -25.29
N ILE A 49 9.50 -3.96 -24.06
CA ILE A 49 8.81 -2.82 -23.46
C ILE A 49 9.85 -1.79 -23.03
N ASP A 50 9.58 -0.54 -23.39
CA ASP A 50 10.30 0.63 -22.89
C ASP A 50 9.46 1.43 -21.90
N ALA A 51 10.09 2.38 -21.23
CA ALA A 51 9.40 3.39 -20.45
C ALA A 51 10.15 4.73 -20.51
N HIS A 52 9.40 5.83 -20.34
CA HIS A 52 10.00 7.12 -20.03
C HIS A 52 10.25 7.23 -18.52
N ALA A 53 11.50 7.13 -18.10
CA ALA A 53 11.90 7.12 -16.71
C ALA A 53 12.69 8.38 -16.33
N ARG A 54 12.58 8.77 -15.05
CA ARG A 54 13.55 9.65 -14.41
C ARG A 54 14.54 8.79 -13.66
N THR A 55 15.81 8.88 -14.06
CA THR A 55 16.87 8.01 -13.56
C THR A 55 17.83 8.78 -12.67
N ILE A 56 18.12 8.24 -11.49
CA ILE A 56 19.21 8.72 -10.63
C ILE A 56 20.18 7.58 -10.40
N THR A 57 21.47 7.88 -10.63
CA THR A 57 22.59 6.97 -10.42
C THR A 57 23.20 7.19 -9.03
N PRO A 58 23.91 6.20 -8.46
CA PRO A 58 24.43 6.26 -7.10
C PRO A 58 25.53 7.32 -6.88
N ASP A 59 26.12 7.86 -7.94
CA ASP A 59 27.10 8.95 -7.89
C ASP A 59 26.48 10.33 -7.66
N VAL A 60 25.15 10.45 -7.78
CA VAL A 60 24.44 11.72 -7.53
C VAL A 60 24.44 12.02 -6.03
N VAL A 61 25.07 13.12 -5.66
CA VAL A 61 25.13 13.58 -4.27
C VAL A 61 23.83 14.29 -3.88
N PHE A 62 23.28 13.98 -2.72
CA PHE A 62 22.15 14.65 -2.09
C PHE A 62 22.26 14.55 -0.56
N GLN A 63 21.78 15.56 0.16
CA GLN A 63 21.87 15.63 1.63
C GLN A 63 20.70 14.88 2.30
N ASP A 64 19.49 15.10 1.81
CA ASP A 64 18.26 14.58 2.41
C ASP A 64 17.23 14.12 1.36
N ASN A 65 16.02 13.77 1.81
CA ASN A 65 14.96 13.33 0.94
C ASN A 65 14.37 14.46 0.09
N GLU A 66 14.40 15.72 0.59
CA GLU A 66 13.92 16.88 -0.14
C GLU A 66 14.78 17.16 -1.36
N GLU A 67 16.10 17.17 -1.19
CA GLU A 67 17.04 17.34 -2.28
C GLU A 67 16.96 16.19 -3.29
N LEU A 68 16.92 14.93 -2.81
CA LEU A 68 16.75 13.75 -3.66
C LEU A 68 15.48 13.87 -4.51
N LEU A 69 14.37 14.18 -3.87
CA LEU A 69 13.07 14.27 -4.56
C LEU A 69 13.01 15.46 -5.52
N SER A 70 13.64 16.59 -5.16
CA SER A 70 13.79 17.73 -6.05
C SER A 70 14.58 17.36 -7.30
N LYS A 71 15.69 16.66 -7.16
CA LYS A 71 16.48 16.16 -8.31
C LYS A 71 15.66 15.21 -9.19
N LEU A 72 14.94 14.25 -8.57
CA LEU A 72 14.04 13.36 -9.31
C LEU A 72 12.94 14.11 -10.06
N LYS A 73 12.32 15.12 -9.45
CA LYS A 73 11.23 15.90 -10.08
C LYS A 73 11.71 16.79 -11.23
N THR A 74 12.93 17.29 -11.15
CA THR A 74 13.53 18.17 -12.17
C THR A 74 14.27 17.42 -13.27
N GLN A 75 14.64 16.15 -13.05
CA GLN A 75 15.29 15.31 -14.06
C GLN A 75 14.39 15.16 -15.29
N ASN A 76 14.99 15.26 -16.47
CA ASN A 76 14.29 14.92 -17.70
C ASN A 76 13.96 13.42 -17.75
N LYS A 77 12.84 13.09 -18.35
CA LYS A 77 12.53 11.70 -18.65
C LYS A 77 13.34 11.24 -19.86
N GLU A 78 13.97 10.06 -19.72
CA GLU A 78 14.67 9.40 -20.80
C GLU A 78 13.96 8.09 -21.13
N ARG A 79 13.99 7.70 -22.40
CA ARG A 79 13.49 6.41 -22.82
C ARG A 79 14.49 5.33 -22.42
N VAL A 80 14.04 4.36 -21.66
CA VAL A 80 14.84 3.26 -21.13
C VAL A 80 14.18 1.93 -21.49
N SER A 81 14.98 0.92 -21.79
CA SER A 81 14.49 -0.44 -21.96
C SER A 81 14.14 -1.04 -20.59
N MET A 82 12.92 -1.56 -20.46
CA MET A 82 12.51 -2.29 -19.25
C MET A 82 13.16 -3.68 -19.16
N MET A 83 13.76 -4.14 -20.26
CA MET A 83 14.55 -5.38 -20.29
C MET A 83 15.88 -5.27 -19.54
N ASP A 84 16.37 -4.02 -19.34
CA ASP A 84 17.59 -3.72 -18.59
C ASP A 84 17.33 -3.41 -17.11
N VAL A 85 16.08 -3.49 -16.65
CA VAL A 85 15.68 -3.25 -15.26
C VAL A 85 15.68 -4.57 -14.50
N ASP A 86 16.36 -4.62 -13.36
CA ASP A 86 16.45 -5.83 -12.54
C ASP A 86 15.16 -6.11 -11.76
N VAL A 87 14.49 -5.06 -11.29
CA VAL A 87 13.22 -5.18 -10.58
C VAL A 87 12.29 -4.02 -10.88
N LEU A 88 11.02 -4.33 -11.16
CA LEU A 88 9.93 -3.37 -11.19
C LEU A 88 9.13 -3.48 -9.89
N TRP A 89 9.20 -2.46 -9.04
CA TRP A 89 8.45 -2.40 -7.80
C TRP A 89 7.20 -1.52 -7.95
N LEU A 90 6.02 -2.14 -7.81
CA LEU A 90 4.74 -1.47 -7.96
C LEU A 90 4.43 -0.67 -6.68
N ARG A 91 4.54 0.66 -6.75
CA ARG A 91 4.44 1.59 -5.61
C ARG A 91 3.44 2.72 -5.86
N PHE A 92 2.38 2.46 -6.58
CA PHE A 92 1.31 3.42 -6.84
C PHE A 92 0.07 3.14 -5.97
N ASP A 93 -0.77 4.15 -5.80
CA ASP A 93 -2.10 4.00 -5.19
C ASP A 93 -3.15 4.00 -6.32
N PRO A 94 -3.89 2.90 -6.54
CA PRO A 94 -4.88 2.81 -7.62
C PRO A 94 -6.03 3.81 -7.46
N VAL A 95 -6.28 4.32 -6.25
CA VAL A 95 -7.35 5.29 -5.97
C VAL A 95 -6.96 6.72 -6.34
N MET A 96 -5.68 7.05 -6.28
CA MET A 96 -5.18 8.42 -6.45
C MET A 96 -5.52 9.02 -7.82
N ASP A 97 -5.66 8.20 -8.85
CA ASP A 97 -5.92 8.62 -10.22
C ASP A 97 -7.37 8.34 -10.70
N MET A 98 -8.22 7.74 -9.87
CA MET A 98 -9.57 7.30 -10.27
C MET A 98 -10.43 8.40 -10.93
N LEU A 99 -10.36 9.61 -10.45
CA LEU A 99 -11.19 10.72 -10.96
C LEU A 99 -10.63 11.32 -12.26
N ASN A 100 -9.31 11.47 -12.34
CA ASN A 100 -8.68 12.22 -13.45
C ASN A 100 -8.07 11.31 -14.52
N ARG A 101 -7.65 10.11 -14.15
CA ARG A 101 -7.00 9.13 -15.03
C ARG A 101 -7.47 7.71 -14.67
N PRO A 102 -8.77 7.37 -14.83
CA PRO A 102 -9.33 6.09 -14.37
C PRO A 102 -8.69 4.86 -15.03
N TRP A 103 -8.07 5.04 -16.20
CA TRP A 103 -7.34 4.00 -16.95
C TRP A 103 -5.95 3.69 -16.36
N ALA A 104 -5.35 4.61 -15.60
CA ALA A 104 -3.92 4.57 -15.29
C ALA A 104 -3.51 3.33 -14.47
N ALA A 105 -4.21 3.04 -13.39
CA ALA A 105 -3.88 1.90 -12.53
C ALA A 105 -4.01 0.55 -13.26
N SER A 106 -5.07 0.36 -14.05
CA SER A 106 -5.28 -0.88 -14.82
C SER A 106 -4.21 -1.05 -15.90
N MET A 107 -3.85 0.03 -16.61
CA MET A 107 -2.79 -0.03 -17.62
C MET A 107 -1.42 -0.31 -16.99
N GLY A 108 -1.11 0.33 -15.85
CA GLY A 108 0.12 0.03 -15.12
C GLY A 108 0.25 -1.43 -14.72
N LEU A 109 -0.85 -2.05 -14.24
CA LEU A 109 -0.89 -3.47 -13.91
C LEU A 109 -0.73 -4.36 -15.17
N GLN A 110 -1.37 -4.02 -16.29
CA GLN A 110 -1.23 -4.78 -17.54
C GLN A 110 0.21 -4.76 -18.07
N PHE A 111 0.88 -3.60 -18.07
CA PHE A 111 2.30 -3.54 -18.44
C PHE A 111 3.18 -4.33 -17.48
N ALA A 112 2.90 -4.28 -16.17
CA ALA A 112 3.60 -5.08 -15.18
C ALA A 112 3.42 -6.59 -15.39
N GLN A 113 2.21 -7.04 -15.78
CA GLN A 113 1.94 -8.43 -16.17
C GLN A 113 2.72 -8.86 -17.42
N ILE A 114 2.81 -8.00 -18.44
CA ILE A 114 3.60 -8.30 -19.65
C ILE A 114 5.07 -8.41 -19.25
N LEU A 115 5.62 -7.50 -18.46
CA LEU A 115 7.01 -7.56 -18.00
C LEU A 115 7.29 -8.83 -17.19
N LYS A 116 6.37 -9.26 -16.32
CA LYS A 116 6.47 -10.53 -15.60
C LYS A 116 6.53 -11.72 -16.58
N LYS A 117 5.66 -11.73 -17.61
CA LYS A 117 5.68 -12.77 -18.67
C LYS A 117 6.99 -12.76 -19.49
N LEU A 118 7.60 -11.59 -19.68
CA LEU A 118 8.90 -11.44 -20.31
C LEU A 118 10.09 -11.77 -19.38
N GLY A 119 9.83 -12.36 -18.22
CA GLY A 119 10.86 -12.81 -17.30
C GLY A 119 11.49 -11.70 -16.47
N ARG A 120 10.83 -10.55 -16.29
CA ARG A 120 11.30 -9.50 -15.38
C ARG A 120 10.78 -9.74 -13.98
N TYR A 121 11.60 -9.44 -12.98
CA TYR A 121 11.20 -9.54 -11.57
C TYR A 121 10.28 -8.36 -11.23
N VAL A 122 9.01 -8.65 -10.91
CA VAL A 122 7.98 -7.64 -10.60
C VAL A 122 7.40 -7.92 -9.21
N ILE A 123 7.31 -6.91 -8.37
CA ILE A 123 6.78 -6.97 -7.00
C ILE A 123 5.88 -5.76 -6.67
N ASN A 124 4.76 -5.91 -5.91
CA ASN A 124 4.11 -7.21 -5.61
C ASN A 124 3.63 -7.87 -6.90
N ASP A 125 3.15 -9.11 -6.81
CA ASP A 125 2.66 -9.83 -7.99
C ASP A 125 1.54 -9.06 -8.72
N PRO A 126 1.70 -8.70 -10.00
CA PRO A 126 0.72 -7.88 -10.70
C PRO A 126 -0.60 -8.60 -10.99
N ASP A 127 -0.61 -9.94 -11.10
CA ASP A 127 -1.83 -10.73 -11.34
C ASP A 127 -2.71 -10.71 -10.10
N GLU A 128 -2.11 -10.87 -8.92
CA GLU A 128 -2.81 -10.85 -7.64
C GLU A 128 -3.14 -9.42 -7.18
N LEU A 129 -2.36 -8.41 -7.55
CA LEU A 129 -2.70 -7.02 -7.28
C LEU A 129 -3.98 -6.57 -7.98
N ILE A 130 -4.35 -7.17 -9.11
CA ILE A 130 -5.66 -6.94 -9.74
C ILE A 130 -6.79 -7.36 -8.79
N GLN A 131 -6.67 -8.55 -8.16
CA GLN A 131 -7.64 -9.03 -7.17
C GLN A 131 -7.68 -8.14 -5.92
N ALA A 132 -6.52 -7.60 -5.53
CA ALA A 132 -6.36 -6.72 -4.38
C ALA A 132 -6.63 -5.23 -4.67
N SER A 133 -7.16 -4.89 -5.86
CA SER A 133 -7.39 -3.49 -6.28
C SER A 133 -8.49 -2.75 -5.50
N ASN A 134 -9.19 -3.44 -4.62
CA ASN A 134 -10.22 -2.87 -3.74
C ASN A 134 -10.32 -3.67 -2.42
N LYS A 135 -11.14 -3.17 -1.50
CA LYS A 135 -11.25 -3.71 -0.13
C LYS A 135 -11.91 -5.09 -0.03
N LEU A 136 -12.50 -5.63 -1.11
CA LEU A 136 -12.99 -7.01 -1.14
C LEU A 136 -11.85 -8.04 -1.04
N TYR A 137 -10.61 -7.65 -1.29
CA TYR A 137 -9.48 -8.54 -1.09
C TYR A 137 -9.42 -9.10 0.35
N LEU A 138 -9.82 -8.29 1.35
CA LEU A 138 -9.92 -8.72 2.74
C LEU A 138 -10.91 -9.90 2.93
N GLU A 139 -11.93 -10.00 2.09
CA GLU A 139 -12.93 -11.08 2.17
C GLU A 139 -12.37 -12.48 1.82
N ASN A 140 -11.17 -12.55 1.21
CA ASN A 140 -10.45 -13.80 0.94
C ASN A 140 -9.73 -14.38 2.17
N PHE A 141 -9.75 -13.69 3.30
CA PHE A 141 -9.11 -14.11 4.55
C PHE A 141 -10.13 -14.64 5.56
N PRO A 142 -9.71 -15.39 6.60
CA PRO A 142 -10.61 -15.99 7.58
C PRO A 142 -11.59 -14.97 8.19
N ARG A 143 -12.85 -15.39 8.36
CA ARG A 143 -13.92 -14.48 8.81
C ARG A 143 -13.70 -13.95 10.22
N GLU A 144 -13.08 -14.75 11.09
CA GLU A 144 -12.84 -14.38 12.49
C GLU A 144 -11.83 -13.26 12.68
N ILE A 145 -10.96 -13.00 11.67
CA ILE A 145 -9.93 -11.95 11.77
C ILE A 145 -10.37 -10.60 11.18
N ARG A 146 -11.55 -10.53 10.63
CA ARG A 146 -12.07 -9.32 9.98
C ARG A 146 -13.41 -8.89 10.56
N PRO A 147 -13.73 -7.60 10.53
CA PRO A 147 -15.00 -7.11 11.05
C PRO A 147 -16.17 -7.63 10.20
N LYS A 148 -17.35 -7.78 10.80
CA LYS A 148 -18.58 -8.07 10.06
C LYS A 148 -18.85 -6.92 9.11
N SER A 149 -19.18 -7.26 7.85
CA SER A 149 -19.44 -6.27 6.82
C SER A 149 -20.42 -6.82 5.77
N ILE A 150 -21.08 -5.90 5.08
CA ILE A 150 -21.76 -6.16 3.81
C ILE A 150 -21.25 -5.15 2.76
N VAL A 151 -21.35 -5.54 1.51
CA VAL A 151 -20.98 -4.69 0.37
C VAL A 151 -22.16 -4.60 -0.57
N THR A 152 -22.77 -3.44 -0.65
CA THR A 152 -23.98 -3.21 -1.44
C THR A 152 -24.06 -1.78 -1.95
N ARG A 153 -25.00 -1.49 -2.85
CA ARG A 153 -25.42 -0.14 -3.23
C ARG A 153 -26.83 0.18 -2.77
N ASN A 154 -27.50 -0.81 -2.15
CA ASN A 154 -28.90 -0.68 -1.76
C ASN A 154 -28.99 -0.14 -0.33
N TYR A 155 -29.79 0.91 -0.16
CA TYR A 155 -30.07 1.52 1.13
C TYR A 155 -30.73 0.54 2.11
N ASP A 156 -31.70 -0.27 1.64
CA ASP A 156 -32.47 -1.17 2.51
C ASP A 156 -31.58 -2.27 3.11
N ASP A 157 -30.62 -2.80 2.33
CA ASP A 157 -29.63 -3.77 2.83
C ASP A 157 -28.77 -3.15 3.95
N ILE A 158 -28.35 -1.89 3.78
CA ILE A 158 -27.54 -1.18 4.77
C ILE A 158 -28.35 -0.91 6.04
N LEU A 159 -29.63 -0.54 5.91
CA LEU A 159 -30.52 -0.33 7.04
C LEU A 159 -30.76 -1.63 7.80
N GLU A 160 -30.99 -2.75 7.08
CA GLU A 160 -31.10 -4.07 7.69
C GLU A 160 -29.84 -4.46 8.45
N PHE A 161 -28.65 -4.23 7.86
CA PHE A 161 -27.37 -4.49 8.51
C PHE A 161 -27.20 -3.67 9.79
N LEU A 162 -27.47 -2.35 9.75
CA LEU A 162 -27.44 -1.49 10.93
C LEU A 162 -28.35 -2.01 12.05
N ASN A 163 -29.58 -2.37 11.72
CA ASN A 163 -30.53 -2.91 12.70
C ASN A 163 -30.06 -4.22 13.33
N LYS A 164 -29.37 -5.08 12.57
CA LYS A 164 -28.81 -6.34 13.07
C LYS A 164 -27.62 -6.13 14.00
N GLN A 165 -26.83 -5.05 13.81
CA GLN A 165 -25.69 -4.77 14.66
C GLN A 165 -26.11 -4.21 16.05
N ASN A 166 -27.32 -3.61 16.18
CA ASN A 166 -27.80 -2.93 17.39
C ASN A 166 -26.84 -1.85 17.95
N ASP A 167 -25.91 -1.35 17.14
CA ASP A 167 -24.93 -0.33 17.48
C ASP A 167 -24.57 0.45 16.20
N LYS A 168 -23.60 1.32 16.32
CA LYS A 168 -23.05 2.10 15.21
C LYS A 168 -22.45 1.20 14.13
N ILE A 169 -22.50 1.69 12.90
CA ILE A 169 -21.77 1.10 11.77
C ILE A 169 -20.87 2.13 11.12
N ILE A 170 -19.88 1.66 10.38
CA ILE A 170 -19.05 2.49 9.53
C ILE A 170 -19.43 2.28 8.07
N LEU A 171 -19.73 3.36 7.36
CA LEU A 171 -19.90 3.38 5.91
C LEU A 171 -18.64 3.91 5.24
N LYS A 172 -18.15 3.19 4.24
CA LYS A 172 -16.96 3.59 3.48
C LYS A 172 -17.06 3.12 2.03
N PRO A 173 -16.39 3.80 1.06
CA PRO A 173 -16.37 3.34 -0.32
C PRO A 173 -15.55 2.05 -0.44
N LEU A 174 -15.99 1.15 -1.33
CA LEU A 174 -15.24 -0.06 -1.67
C LEU A 174 -13.87 0.27 -2.25
N LYS A 175 -13.79 1.29 -3.11
CA LYS A 175 -12.57 1.87 -3.63
C LYS A 175 -12.33 3.20 -2.93
N GLY A 176 -11.30 3.30 -2.10
CA GLY A 176 -10.98 4.52 -1.35
C GLY A 176 -9.70 4.37 -0.56
N SER A 177 -8.97 5.46 -0.39
CA SER A 177 -7.75 5.55 0.41
C SER A 177 -7.75 6.80 1.29
N GLY A 178 -6.88 6.83 2.32
CA GLY A 178 -6.68 8.01 3.16
C GLY A 178 -7.88 8.42 4.03
N GLY A 179 -8.85 7.54 4.30
CA GLY A 179 -10.01 7.84 5.14
C GLY A 179 -11.06 8.77 4.50
N LYS A 180 -11.00 9.01 3.20
CA LYS A 180 -12.01 9.82 2.50
C LYS A 180 -13.35 9.10 2.43
N ASN A 181 -14.46 9.84 2.62
CA ASN A 181 -15.83 9.34 2.57
C ASN A 181 -16.08 8.16 3.55
N VAL A 182 -15.48 8.24 4.75
CA VAL A 182 -15.75 7.33 5.86
C VAL A 182 -16.70 8.03 6.83
N PHE A 183 -17.85 7.40 7.09
CA PHE A 183 -18.91 7.94 7.95
C PHE A 183 -19.29 6.93 9.03
N MET A 184 -19.49 7.42 10.24
CA MET A 184 -20.09 6.65 11.32
C MET A 184 -21.59 6.94 11.38
N ILE A 185 -22.39 5.90 11.41
CA ILE A 185 -23.85 6.00 11.48
C ILE A 185 -24.33 5.35 12.78
N SER A 186 -25.07 6.11 13.56
CA SER A 186 -25.75 5.64 14.77
C SER A 186 -27.21 5.27 14.47
N PRO A 187 -27.80 4.25 15.12
CA PRO A 187 -29.21 3.92 14.98
C PRO A 187 -30.16 5.09 15.28
N ASN A 188 -29.72 6.06 16.06
CA ASN A 188 -30.51 7.25 16.43
C ASN A 188 -30.37 8.41 15.43
N GLU A 189 -29.53 8.28 14.37
CA GLU A 189 -29.18 9.34 13.44
C GLU A 189 -29.46 8.94 11.98
N LEU A 190 -30.65 8.35 11.73
CA LEU A 190 -31.00 7.77 10.42
C LEU A 190 -31.40 8.82 9.37
N HIS A 191 -31.70 10.06 9.77
CA HIS A 191 -32.22 11.10 8.87
C HIS A 191 -31.29 11.41 7.67
N ASN A 192 -29.98 11.21 7.82
CA ASN A 192 -29.02 11.42 6.76
C ASN A 192 -28.50 10.12 6.11
N LEU A 193 -28.93 8.95 6.59
CA LEU A 193 -28.38 7.66 6.12
C LEU A 193 -28.56 7.48 4.61
N LYS A 194 -29.77 7.74 4.10
CA LYS A 194 -30.04 7.59 2.66
C LYS A 194 -29.14 8.46 1.81
N GLN A 195 -29.00 9.74 2.18
CA GLN A 195 -28.14 10.69 1.48
C GLN A 195 -26.66 10.28 1.55
N THR A 196 -26.20 9.79 2.70
CA THR A 196 -24.82 9.30 2.88
C THR A 196 -24.55 8.10 1.97
N VAL A 197 -25.47 7.14 1.91
CA VAL A 197 -25.35 6.00 1.00
C VAL A 197 -25.32 6.44 -0.45
N GLU A 198 -26.20 7.36 -0.87
CA GLU A 198 -26.25 7.91 -2.23
C GLU A 198 -24.92 8.61 -2.61
N VAL A 199 -24.34 9.37 -1.69
CA VAL A 199 -23.05 10.07 -1.92
C VAL A 199 -21.92 9.07 -2.15
N ILE A 200 -21.80 8.05 -1.30
CA ILE A 200 -20.72 7.04 -1.44
C ILE A 200 -20.97 6.18 -2.70
N ALA A 201 -22.25 5.83 -2.97
CA ALA A 201 -22.62 4.97 -4.09
C ALA A 201 -22.44 5.62 -5.48
N ARG A 202 -22.16 6.94 -5.57
CA ARG A 202 -21.81 7.61 -6.83
C ARG A 202 -20.54 6.99 -7.45
N ASP A 203 -19.56 6.65 -6.61
CA ASP A 203 -18.26 6.16 -7.03
C ASP A 203 -18.16 4.62 -7.02
N GLY A 204 -19.26 3.91 -6.71
CA GLY A 204 -19.29 2.45 -6.73
C GLY A 204 -20.07 1.82 -5.59
N TYR A 205 -19.56 0.70 -5.06
CA TYR A 205 -20.17 0.00 -3.94
C TYR A 205 -19.81 0.64 -2.59
N VAL A 206 -20.72 0.49 -1.64
CA VAL A 206 -20.60 0.90 -0.24
C VAL A 206 -20.28 -0.32 0.60
N ILE A 207 -19.30 -0.22 1.48
CA ILE A 207 -19.08 -1.16 2.58
C ILE A 207 -19.80 -0.60 3.80
N ALA A 208 -20.72 -1.38 4.36
CA ALA A 208 -21.25 -1.16 5.69
C ALA A 208 -20.59 -2.18 6.63
N GLN A 209 -19.91 -1.70 7.67
CA GLN A 209 -19.06 -2.49 8.54
C GLN A 209 -19.42 -2.22 9.99
N GLU A 210 -19.40 -3.26 10.84
CA GLU A 210 -19.55 -3.08 12.29
C GLU A 210 -18.56 -2.06 12.84
N TYR A 211 -19.00 -1.29 13.81
CA TYR A 211 -18.12 -0.40 14.55
C TYR A 211 -17.34 -1.18 15.60
N LEU A 212 -16.03 -1.00 15.64
CA LEU A 212 -15.16 -1.58 16.65
C LEU A 212 -14.85 -0.52 17.72
N PRO A 213 -15.26 -0.68 18.99
CA PRO A 213 -15.00 0.30 20.04
C PRO A 213 -13.51 0.59 20.26
N GLU A 214 -12.65 -0.39 20.01
CA GLU A 214 -11.20 -0.28 20.12
C GLU A 214 -10.62 0.77 19.14
N ALA A 215 -11.34 1.11 18.07
CA ALA A 215 -10.94 2.15 17.12
C ALA A 215 -10.78 3.53 17.79
N THR A 216 -11.40 3.76 18.95
CA THR A 216 -11.19 4.98 19.73
C THR A 216 -9.74 5.17 20.22
N LYS A 217 -8.98 4.08 20.29
CA LYS A 217 -7.55 4.07 20.64
C LYS A 217 -6.63 4.20 19.40
N GLY A 218 -7.21 4.37 18.22
CA GLY A 218 -6.52 4.37 16.96
C GLY A 218 -6.43 2.98 16.33
N ASP A 219 -5.54 2.86 15.36
CA ASP A 219 -5.22 1.59 14.71
C ASP A 219 -3.71 1.34 14.71
N MET A 220 -3.33 0.09 14.49
CA MET A 220 -1.93 -0.30 14.31
C MET A 220 -1.65 -0.57 12.84
N ARG A 221 -0.66 0.10 12.24
CA ARG A 221 -0.06 -0.32 10.98
C ARG A 221 1.07 -1.29 11.28
N PHE A 222 0.89 -2.55 10.90
CA PHE A 222 1.87 -3.64 11.07
C PHE A 222 2.42 -4.06 9.70
N PHE A 223 3.74 -4.24 9.58
CA PHE A 223 4.38 -4.51 8.30
C PHE A 223 4.87 -5.94 8.17
N LEU A 224 4.62 -6.52 6.99
CA LEU A 224 5.08 -7.83 6.58
C LEU A 224 5.97 -7.76 5.34
N LEU A 225 6.91 -8.65 5.28
CA LEU A 225 7.73 -8.92 4.12
C LEU A 225 7.59 -10.40 3.75
N ASN A 226 7.09 -10.67 2.54
CA ASN A 226 6.83 -12.03 2.05
C ASN A 226 6.02 -12.88 3.05
N GLY A 227 4.97 -12.29 3.62
CA GLY A 227 4.11 -12.93 4.61
C GLY A 227 4.67 -13.01 6.04
N GLU A 228 5.94 -12.64 6.28
CA GLU A 228 6.56 -12.68 7.61
C GLU A 228 6.61 -11.28 8.25
N PRO A 229 6.46 -11.18 9.58
CA PRO A 229 6.70 -9.93 10.29
C PRO A 229 8.12 -9.39 10.03
N ILE A 230 8.22 -8.10 9.75
CA ILE A 230 9.53 -7.44 9.66
C ILE A 230 10.05 -7.21 11.08
N ILE A 231 11.20 -7.80 11.40
CA ILE A 231 11.85 -7.70 12.71
C ILE A 231 13.31 -7.28 12.50
N VAL A 232 13.74 -6.19 13.17
CA VAL A 232 15.13 -5.74 13.21
C VAL A 232 15.50 -5.49 14.65
N ASP A 233 16.62 -6.04 15.11
CA ASP A 233 17.11 -5.94 16.50
C ASP A 233 16.03 -6.30 17.55
N GLY A 234 15.23 -7.34 17.26
CA GLY A 234 14.14 -7.81 18.11
C GLY A 234 12.90 -6.88 18.15
N LYS A 235 12.84 -5.85 17.30
CA LYS A 235 11.73 -4.90 17.22
C LYS A 235 10.91 -5.12 15.95
N TYR A 236 9.59 -5.21 16.11
CA TYR A 236 8.66 -5.36 15.00
C TYR A 236 8.46 -4.04 14.27
N ALA A 237 8.37 -4.10 12.94
CA ALA A 237 8.00 -2.94 12.15
C ALA A 237 6.48 -2.69 12.27
N ALA A 238 6.12 -1.87 13.24
CA ALA A 238 4.74 -1.49 13.50
C ALA A 238 4.68 -0.06 14.06
N VAL A 239 3.55 0.62 13.83
CA VAL A 239 3.27 1.94 14.36
C VAL A 239 1.81 2.02 14.79
N GLN A 240 1.57 2.49 16.03
CA GLN A 240 0.25 2.85 16.50
C GLN A 240 -0.09 4.25 15.97
N ARG A 241 -1.25 4.41 15.31
CA ARG A 241 -1.73 5.70 14.80
C ARG A 241 -2.92 6.14 15.64
N VAL A 242 -2.73 7.19 16.42
CA VAL A 242 -3.74 7.69 17.36
C VAL A 242 -4.39 8.94 16.77
N GLN A 243 -5.69 8.88 16.52
CA GLN A 243 -6.46 9.99 15.97
C GLN A 243 -6.63 11.12 17.00
N PRO A 244 -6.82 12.38 16.52
CA PRO A 244 -7.24 13.49 17.38
C PRO A 244 -8.60 13.20 18.03
N GLN A 245 -8.86 13.82 19.18
CA GLN A 245 -10.13 13.68 19.89
C GLN A 245 -11.32 14.12 19.00
N GLY A 246 -12.33 13.26 18.90
CA GLY A 246 -13.51 13.50 18.06
C GLY A 246 -13.37 13.09 16.59
N GLU A 247 -12.20 12.63 16.17
CA GLU A 247 -11.99 12.07 14.83
C GLU A 247 -12.16 10.54 14.87
N ILE A 248 -12.76 9.96 13.85
CA ILE A 248 -12.94 8.49 13.70
C ILE A 248 -11.87 7.85 12.81
N ARG A 249 -11.06 8.66 12.12
CA ARG A 249 -10.04 8.21 11.16
C ARG A 249 -8.66 8.30 11.78
N SER A 250 -7.90 7.22 11.67
CA SER A 250 -6.53 7.12 12.21
C SER A 250 -5.42 7.34 11.16
N ASN A 251 -5.76 7.85 9.98
CA ASN A 251 -4.79 8.12 8.94
C ASN A 251 -3.87 9.30 9.31
N ILE A 252 -2.56 9.14 9.11
CA ILE A 252 -1.56 10.20 9.36
C ILE A 252 -1.91 11.49 8.60
N HIS A 253 -2.35 11.39 7.33
CA HIS A 253 -2.79 12.54 6.53
C HIS A 253 -4.04 13.27 7.08
N GLN A 254 -4.74 12.67 8.05
CA GLN A 254 -5.86 13.26 8.76
C GLN A 254 -5.47 13.77 10.16
N GLY A 255 -4.16 13.87 10.44
CA GLY A 255 -3.64 14.41 11.69
C GLY A 255 -3.43 13.40 12.82
N ALA A 256 -3.53 12.10 12.52
CA ALA A 256 -3.19 11.08 13.52
C ALA A 256 -1.70 11.14 13.88
N LYS A 257 -1.40 10.92 15.16
CA LYS A 257 -0.04 10.94 15.69
C LYS A 257 0.52 9.52 15.76
N PRO A 258 1.71 9.29 15.16
CA PRO A 258 2.38 8.01 15.29
C PRO A 258 2.95 7.83 16.71
N GLN A 259 2.79 6.64 17.26
CA GLN A 259 3.32 6.23 18.58
C GLN A 259 3.95 4.83 18.45
N PRO A 260 4.84 4.43 19.36
CA PRO A 260 5.32 3.06 19.44
C PRO A 260 4.14 2.08 19.57
N ALA A 261 4.15 1.00 18.80
CA ALA A 261 3.14 -0.05 18.87
C ALA A 261 3.51 -1.08 19.94
N VAL A 262 2.51 -1.57 20.66
CA VAL A 262 2.67 -2.69 21.59
C VAL A 262 2.23 -3.97 20.88
N ILE A 263 3.17 -4.88 20.67
CA ILE A 263 2.91 -6.14 19.98
C ILE A 263 2.66 -7.24 21.02
N THR A 264 1.47 -7.82 20.97
CA THR A 264 1.06 -8.91 21.84
C THR A 264 1.00 -10.24 21.09
N ASP A 265 0.90 -11.36 21.80
CA ASP A 265 0.75 -12.69 21.19
C ASP A 265 -0.55 -12.80 20.38
N GLU A 266 -1.60 -12.09 20.78
CA GLU A 266 -2.86 -12.01 20.03
C GLU A 266 -2.66 -11.32 18.66
N ILE A 267 -1.90 -10.22 18.63
CA ILE A 267 -1.55 -9.53 17.36
C ILE A 267 -0.71 -10.46 16.47
N LEU A 268 0.27 -11.14 17.03
CA LEU A 268 1.09 -12.10 16.25
C LEU A 268 0.26 -13.27 15.73
N SER A 269 -0.66 -13.80 16.55
CA SER A 269 -1.61 -14.86 16.14
C SER A 269 -2.52 -14.36 15.00
N LEU A 270 -2.99 -13.12 15.08
CA LEU A 270 -3.80 -12.49 14.03
C LEU A 270 -3.01 -12.36 12.72
N VAL A 271 -1.77 -11.88 12.79
CA VAL A 271 -0.86 -11.70 11.65
C VAL A 271 -0.55 -13.05 10.99
N ASN A 272 -0.27 -14.08 11.75
CA ASN A 272 0.02 -15.43 11.23
C ASN A 272 -1.12 -16.02 10.39
N LYS A 273 -2.39 -15.64 10.67
CA LYS A 273 -3.55 -16.13 9.90
C LYS A 273 -3.63 -15.58 8.47
N VAL A 274 -2.87 -14.55 8.14
CA VAL A 274 -2.82 -13.98 6.78
C VAL A 274 -1.54 -14.33 6.03
N SER A 275 -0.50 -14.76 6.73
CA SER A 275 0.86 -14.95 6.22
C SER A 275 0.93 -15.88 5.01
N ASP A 276 0.37 -17.08 5.09
CA ASP A 276 0.44 -18.07 4.02
C ASP A 276 -0.27 -17.62 2.75
N LYS A 277 -1.44 -16.99 2.90
CA LYS A 277 -2.16 -16.47 1.73
C LYS A 277 -1.42 -15.30 1.10
N LEU A 278 -0.92 -14.36 1.88
CA LEU A 278 -0.15 -13.23 1.35
C LEU A 278 1.11 -13.70 0.59
N ARG A 279 1.77 -14.75 1.10
CA ARG A 279 2.91 -15.37 0.43
C ARG A 279 2.49 -16.06 -0.87
N ALA A 280 1.40 -16.83 -0.85
CA ALA A 280 0.86 -17.52 -2.02
C ALA A 280 0.42 -16.53 -3.12
N ASP A 281 -0.14 -15.38 -2.73
CA ASP A 281 -0.54 -14.29 -3.62
C ASP A 281 0.66 -13.41 -4.08
N GLY A 282 1.90 -13.76 -3.72
CA GLY A 282 3.08 -13.00 -4.11
C GLY A 282 3.12 -11.57 -3.57
N MET A 283 2.47 -11.32 -2.42
CA MET A 283 2.46 -10.02 -1.77
C MET A 283 3.74 -9.82 -0.96
N TYR A 284 4.76 -9.30 -1.60
CA TYR A 284 6.10 -9.13 -1.04
C TYR A 284 6.13 -8.15 0.14
N PHE A 285 5.65 -6.91 -0.05
CA PHE A 285 5.63 -5.88 1.00
C PHE A 285 4.20 -5.44 1.30
N VAL A 286 3.78 -5.65 2.55
CA VAL A 286 2.39 -5.48 2.98
C VAL A 286 2.32 -4.64 4.26
N GLY A 287 1.29 -3.80 4.37
CA GLY A 287 0.90 -3.14 5.61
C GLY A 287 -0.50 -3.59 6.03
N LEU A 288 -0.63 -4.11 7.23
CA LEU A 288 -1.91 -4.47 7.84
C LEU A 288 -2.39 -3.32 8.73
N ASP A 289 -3.65 -2.93 8.60
CA ASP A 289 -4.29 -2.02 9.55
C ASP A 289 -5.13 -2.84 10.53
N ILE A 290 -4.78 -2.79 11.81
CA ILE A 290 -5.33 -3.63 12.87
C ILE A 290 -6.01 -2.76 13.92
N VAL A 291 -7.23 -3.13 14.31
CA VAL A 291 -8.00 -2.54 15.40
C VAL A 291 -8.46 -3.67 16.32
N GLY A 292 -8.01 -3.65 17.58
CA GLY A 292 -8.27 -4.76 18.51
C GLY A 292 -7.79 -6.09 17.96
N ASP A 293 -8.69 -7.04 17.79
CA ASP A 293 -8.46 -8.39 17.24
C ASP A 293 -8.86 -8.54 15.77
N LYS A 294 -9.04 -7.42 15.04
CA LYS A 294 -9.49 -7.42 13.64
C LYS A 294 -8.52 -6.71 12.71
N ILE A 295 -8.33 -7.29 11.52
CA ILE A 295 -7.67 -6.63 10.40
C ILE A 295 -8.73 -5.83 9.63
N MET A 296 -8.52 -4.53 9.55
CA MET A 296 -9.43 -3.58 8.91
C MET A 296 -9.14 -3.39 7.42
N GLU A 297 -7.86 -3.51 7.06
CA GLU A 297 -7.38 -3.29 5.69
C GLU A 297 -6.02 -3.99 5.48
N ILE A 298 -5.81 -4.49 4.26
CA ILE A 298 -4.54 -5.07 3.79
C ILE A 298 -4.02 -4.18 2.68
N ASN A 299 -2.93 -3.48 2.95
CA ASN A 299 -2.33 -2.51 2.03
C ASN A 299 -1.17 -3.17 1.28
N VAL A 300 -1.36 -3.47 -0.03
CA VAL A 300 -0.40 -4.23 -0.86
C VAL A 300 0.21 -3.42 -2.01
N PHE A 301 -0.35 -2.25 -2.36
CA PHE A 301 0.20 -1.41 -3.43
C PHE A 301 1.35 -0.54 -2.95
N SER A 302 1.09 0.37 -2.03
CA SER A 302 2.10 1.32 -1.54
C SER A 302 1.98 1.58 -0.03
N PRO A 303 2.12 0.54 0.83
CA PRO A 303 2.05 0.76 2.27
C PRO A 303 3.07 1.81 2.70
N GLY A 304 2.58 2.84 3.41
CA GLY A 304 3.36 3.94 3.93
C GLY A 304 3.63 3.82 5.44
N ALA A 305 4.44 4.75 5.98
CA ALA A 305 4.79 4.86 7.40
C ALA A 305 5.86 3.88 7.93
N LEU A 306 6.54 3.10 7.08
CA LEU A 306 7.63 2.22 7.52
C LEU A 306 8.80 3.01 8.12
N ASN A 307 9.14 4.15 7.54
CA ASN A 307 10.16 5.08 8.07
C ASN A 307 9.77 5.63 9.45
N MET A 308 8.49 5.89 9.71
CA MET A 308 7.99 6.32 11.02
C MET A 308 8.17 5.22 12.06
N ALA A 309 7.81 3.98 11.73
CA ALA A 309 8.08 2.83 12.60
C ALA A 309 9.57 2.71 12.93
N GLY A 310 10.44 2.91 11.92
CA GLY A 310 11.90 2.90 12.10
C GLY A 310 12.39 3.99 13.05
N THR A 311 11.91 5.22 12.88
CA THR A 311 12.26 6.35 13.74
C THR A 311 11.82 6.11 15.19
N LEU A 312 10.57 5.63 15.40
CA LEU A 312 10.03 5.36 16.75
C LEU A 312 10.78 4.23 17.46
N ASN A 313 11.20 3.22 16.70
CA ASN A 313 11.92 2.07 17.25
C ASN A 313 13.45 2.25 17.27
N GLY A 314 14.00 3.29 16.64
CA GLY A 314 15.44 3.51 16.53
C GLY A 314 16.15 2.44 15.69
N VAL A 315 15.49 1.89 14.66
CA VAL A 315 16.05 0.87 13.74
C VAL A 315 15.74 1.20 12.28
N ASN A 316 16.48 0.61 11.36
CA ASN A 316 16.34 0.90 9.93
C ASN A 316 15.66 -0.25 9.17
N TYR A 317 14.34 -0.28 9.17
CA TYR A 317 13.57 -1.28 8.42
C TYR A 317 13.69 -1.11 6.90
N ILE A 318 13.96 0.11 6.40
CA ILE A 318 14.13 0.35 4.95
C ILE A 318 15.38 -0.38 4.43
N GLU A 319 16.48 -0.33 5.18
CA GLU A 319 17.68 -1.07 4.84
C GLU A 319 17.45 -2.57 4.83
N TYR A 320 16.71 -3.09 5.80
CA TYR A 320 16.31 -4.50 5.84
C TYR A 320 15.56 -4.91 4.56
N LEU A 321 14.60 -4.08 4.09
CA LEU A 321 13.88 -4.34 2.84
C LEU A 321 14.80 -4.36 1.62
N ILE A 322 15.74 -3.42 1.52
CA ILE A 322 16.67 -3.37 0.38
C ILE A 322 17.62 -4.58 0.40
N ASN A 323 18.09 -4.99 1.58
CA ASN A 323 18.92 -6.20 1.72
C ASN A 323 18.18 -7.47 1.26
N ASP A 324 16.92 -7.66 1.69
CA ASP A 324 16.10 -8.81 1.25
C ASP A 324 15.82 -8.74 -0.26
N LEU A 325 15.54 -7.54 -0.80
CA LEU A 325 15.34 -7.35 -2.23
C LEU A 325 16.56 -7.77 -3.05
N GLU A 326 17.77 -7.39 -2.63
CA GLU A 326 19.02 -7.78 -3.29
C GLU A 326 19.17 -9.30 -3.36
N GLN A 327 18.91 -10.00 -2.25
CA GLN A 327 18.98 -11.46 -2.19
C GLN A 327 17.95 -12.12 -3.12
N ARG A 328 16.73 -11.59 -3.17
CA ARG A 328 15.67 -12.14 -4.03
C ARG A 328 15.94 -11.93 -5.50
N VAL A 329 16.38 -10.74 -5.89
CA VAL A 329 16.73 -10.44 -7.29
C VAL A 329 17.91 -11.33 -7.71
N SER A 330 18.92 -11.48 -6.86
CA SER A 330 20.05 -12.41 -7.08
C SER A 330 19.57 -13.85 -7.28
N SER A 331 18.66 -14.31 -6.41
CA SER A 331 18.10 -15.66 -6.51
C SER A 331 17.23 -15.86 -7.76
N PHE A 332 16.51 -14.82 -8.18
CA PHE A 332 15.62 -14.88 -9.33
C PHE A 332 16.39 -15.01 -10.66
N TYR A 333 17.48 -14.27 -10.82
CA TYR A 333 18.29 -14.29 -12.04
C TYR A 333 19.46 -15.30 -12.00
N GLY A 334 19.77 -15.89 -10.83
CA GLY A 334 20.98 -16.67 -10.60
C GLY A 334 22.18 -15.80 -10.21
N ALA A 335 23.15 -16.36 -9.50
CA ALA A 335 24.27 -15.62 -8.92
C ALA A 335 25.18 -14.92 -9.96
N ASP A 336 25.10 -15.26 -11.23
CA ASP A 336 26.01 -14.84 -12.29
C ASP A 336 25.51 -13.63 -13.13
N MET A 337 24.33 -13.08 -12.82
CA MET A 337 23.71 -12.03 -13.65
C MET A 337 23.60 -10.64 -12.99
N ILE A 338 24.11 -10.48 -11.79
CA ILE A 338 24.14 -9.18 -11.11
C ILE A 338 25.57 -8.63 -11.16
N VAL A 339 25.92 -7.99 -12.27
CA VAL A 339 27.17 -7.22 -12.44
C VAL A 339 26.83 -5.77 -12.68
#